data_afed834627d52ffcac0dd32cc0c06690
#
_entry.id   afed834627d52ffcac0dd32cc0c06690
#
_cell.length_a   1.000
_cell.length_b   1.000
_cell.length_c   1.000
_cell.angle_alpha   90.00
_cell.angle_beta   90.00
_cell.angle_gamma   90.00
#
_symmetry.space_group_name_H-M   'P 1'
#
loop_
_entity.id
_entity.type
_entity.pdbx_description
1 polymer ?
#
loop_
_entity_poly.entity_id
_entity_poly.type
_entity_poly.pdbx_seq_one_letter_code
_entity_poly.pdbx_strand_id
1 'polypeptide(L)'
;MACEPSEACNDCTSQCEGNSSVIDIEDLNKELAALRKRSKELEEKLSALSVEDNSLEAIAKPTSNLRSARWLNDPDKKAMSALYMDRYLNYGLTREELMSNKPIIGIANSGSDLAPCNRYHLELAKRVREGIRSAGAIAIEFPTHPIQESSRRPTATLDRNLSYLTLVEMLYAYPFDGVVLMTGCDKTTPACLMAAATMVSSVAVVDE
;
A
#
# COMPACT_ATOMS: atom_id res chain seq x y z
N MET A 1 26.21 19.07 -39.72
CA MET A 1 27.18 20.13 -39.37
C MET A 1 28.09 19.53 -38.31
N ALA A 2 29.27 19.10 -38.70
CA ALA A 2 30.26 18.48 -37.86
C ALA A 2 31.05 19.58 -37.14
N CYS A 3 31.21 19.49 -35.83
CA CYS A 3 32.16 20.31 -35.08
C CYS A 3 33.46 19.54 -34.93
N GLU A 4 34.50 20.13 -35.46
CA GLU A 4 35.91 19.70 -35.33
C GLU A 4 36.43 19.94 -33.90
N PRO A 5 37.46 19.18 -33.43
CA PRO A 5 38.06 19.34 -32.13
C PRO A 5 39.15 20.40 -32.15
N SER A 6 39.06 21.42 -31.29
CA SER A 6 40.16 22.36 -31.06
C SER A 6 40.89 22.02 -29.75
N GLU A 7 42.14 21.74 -29.95
CA GLU A 7 43.39 21.93 -29.17
C GLU A 7 43.35 22.16 -27.65
N ALA A 8 44.08 21.27 -26.99
CA ALA A 8 45.05 21.48 -25.90
C ALA A 8 44.63 22.34 -24.69
N CYS A 9 44.29 21.70 -23.62
CA CYS A 9 44.53 22.19 -22.29
C CYS A 9 45.57 21.26 -21.60
N ASN A 10 46.86 21.57 -21.80
CA ASN A 10 47.95 21.08 -20.95
C ASN A 10 47.96 21.97 -19.71
N ASP A 11 47.36 21.53 -18.62
CA ASP A 11 47.70 21.83 -17.23
C ASP A 11 46.59 21.31 -16.29
N CYS A 12 46.60 20.01 -16.05
CA CYS A 12 45.89 19.40 -14.94
C CYS A 12 46.68 18.21 -14.40
N THR A 13 47.94 18.46 -14.07
CA THR A 13 48.70 17.53 -13.25
C THR A 13 49.01 18.19 -11.91
N SER A 14 48.00 18.24 -11.04
CA SER A 14 48.23 18.25 -9.58
C SER A 14 46.88 18.10 -8.85
N GLN A 15 46.86 17.16 -7.94
CA GLN A 15 45.81 16.92 -6.93
C GLN A 15 44.62 16.05 -7.35
N CYS A 16 44.92 14.80 -7.71
CA CYS A 16 44.05 13.68 -7.34
C CYS A 16 44.83 12.80 -6.34
N GLU A 17 45.03 13.29 -5.15
CA GLU A 17 45.31 12.40 -4.02
C GLU A 17 44.01 11.73 -3.68
N GLY A 18 43.82 10.55 -4.28
CA GLY A 18 42.74 9.64 -3.93
C GLY A 18 42.95 9.19 -2.49
N ASN A 19 42.06 9.66 -1.61
CA ASN A 19 41.92 9.13 -0.29
C ASN A 19 41.28 7.72 -0.42
N SER A 20 42.12 6.76 -0.82
CA SER A 20 41.84 5.34 -0.75
C SER A 20 41.92 4.97 0.74
N SER A 21 40.80 5.19 1.45
CA SER A 21 40.62 4.58 2.74
C SER A 21 40.56 3.08 2.50
N VAL A 22 41.66 2.40 2.75
CA VAL A 22 41.72 0.94 2.85
C VAL A 22 40.75 0.59 3.98
N ILE A 23 39.59 0.11 3.62
CA ILE A 23 38.59 -0.36 4.59
C ILE A 23 39.21 -1.59 5.25
N ASP A 24 39.49 -1.50 6.54
CA ASP A 24 40.09 -2.58 7.29
C ASP A 24 39.03 -3.69 7.43
N ILE A 25 39.34 -4.87 6.90
CA ILE A 25 38.47 -6.06 6.95
C ILE A 25 38.16 -6.46 8.39
N GLU A 26 39.06 -6.20 9.34
CA GLU A 26 38.83 -6.45 10.76
C GLU A 26 37.74 -5.53 11.35
N ASP A 27 37.75 -4.25 10.96
CA ASP A 27 36.72 -3.29 11.39
C ASP A 27 35.34 -3.63 10.81
N LEU A 28 35.30 -4.02 9.53
CA LEU A 28 34.05 -4.51 8.92
C LEU A 28 33.50 -5.77 9.60
N ASN A 29 34.38 -6.69 9.99
CA ASN A 29 33.97 -7.89 10.71
C ASN A 29 33.45 -7.58 12.12
N LYS A 30 34.00 -6.57 12.81
CA LYS A 30 33.50 -6.10 14.10
C LYS A 30 32.13 -5.45 13.97
N GLU A 31 31.92 -4.61 12.96
CA GLU A 31 30.60 -4.02 12.67
C GLU A 31 29.57 -5.08 12.32
N LEU A 32 29.94 -6.06 11.50
CA LEU A 32 29.07 -7.17 11.13
C LEU A 32 28.64 -8.00 12.35
N ALA A 33 29.57 -8.25 13.27
CA ALA A 33 29.29 -8.96 14.52
C ALA A 33 28.35 -8.15 15.43
N ALA A 34 28.56 -6.82 15.51
CA ALA A 34 27.70 -5.93 16.29
C ALA A 34 26.27 -5.86 15.72
N LEU A 35 26.13 -5.78 14.38
CA LEU A 35 24.83 -5.80 13.70
C LEU A 35 24.10 -7.11 13.90
N ARG A 36 24.79 -8.26 13.82
CA ARG A 36 24.21 -9.58 14.09
C ARG A 36 23.70 -9.72 15.53
N LYS A 37 24.44 -9.17 16.50
CA LYS A 37 24.02 -9.14 17.90
C LYS A 37 22.76 -8.29 18.07
N ARG A 38 22.72 -7.12 17.45
CA ARG A 38 21.56 -6.21 17.51
C ARG A 38 20.33 -6.79 16.83
N SER A 39 20.50 -7.54 15.74
CA SER A 39 19.41 -8.26 15.07
C SER A 39 18.79 -9.30 15.98
N LYS A 40 19.62 -10.12 16.68
CA LYS A 40 19.14 -11.10 17.66
C LYS A 40 18.39 -10.46 18.84
N GLU A 41 18.91 -9.37 19.37
CA GLU A 41 18.24 -8.63 20.46
C GLU A 41 16.88 -8.05 20.02
N LEU A 42 16.77 -7.62 18.75
CA LEU A 42 15.50 -7.17 18.18
C LEU A 42 14.53 -8.33 17.94
N GLU A 43 15.01 -9.47 17.46
CA GLU A 43 14.20 -10.68 17.29
C GLU A 43 13.65 -11.20 18.62
N GLU A 44 14.47 -11.18 19.67
CA GLU A 44 14.03 -11.53 21.02
C GLU A 44 12.99 -10.55 21.57
N LYS A 45 13.17 -9.25 21.34
CA LYS A 45 12.18 -8.22 21.70
C LYS A 45 10.88 -8.36 20.92
N LEU A 46 10.98 -8.67 19.61
CA LEU A 46 9.80 -8.92 18.78
C LEU A 46 9.04 -10.17 19.26
N SER A 47 9.75 -11.25 19.60
CA SER A 47 9.12 -12.46 20.13
C SER A 47 8.48 -12.23 21.50
N ALA A 48 9.08 -11.40 22.36
CA ALA A 48 8.50 -11.01 23.64
C ALA A 48 7.25 -10.14 23.48
N LEU A 49 7.22 -9.24 22.48
CA LEU A 49 6.06 -8.43 22.16
C LEU A 49 4.93 -9.25 21.51
N SER A 50 5.24 -10.32 20.78
CA SER A 50 4.24 -11.20 20.17
C SER A 50 3.49 -12.08 21.18
N VAL A 51 4.01 -12.23 22.40
CA VAL A 51 3.37 -13.02 23.47
C VAL A 51 2.27 -12.24 24.21
N GLU A 52 2.27 -10.90 24.15
CA GLU A 52 1.23 -10.10 24.81
C GLU A 52 0.07 -9.70 23.87
N ASP A 53 0.15 -10.03 22.58
CA ASP A 53 -0.82 -9.54 21.57
C ASP A 53 -1.95 -10.54 21.30
N ASN A 54 -2.68 -10.92 22.35
CA ASN A 54 -4.01 -11.55 22.22
C ASN A 54 -5.04 -10.63 21.55
N SER A 55 -4.68 -9.36 21.24
CA SER A 55 -5.55 -8.42 20.54
C SER A 55 -5.63 -8.69 19.04
N LEU A 56 -4.58 -9.27 18.45
CA LEU A 56 -4.58 -9.65 17.02
C LEU A 56 -5.43 -10.91 16.77
N GLU A 57 -5.47 -11.86 17.72
CA GLU A 57 -6.39 -13.00 17.61
C GLU A 57 -7.86 -12.61 17.75
N ALA A 58 -8.16 -11.51 18.45
CA ALA A 58 -9.52 -10.98 18.54
C ALA A 58 -10.03 -10.39 17.22
N ILE A 59 -9.12 -9.95 16.35
CA ILE A 59 -9.45 -9.46 14.99
C ILE A 59 -9.70 -10.63 14.02
N ALA A 60 -9.16 -11.81 14.32
CA ALA A 60 -9.23 -13.00 13.46
C ALA A 60 -10.48 -13.87 13.66
N LYS A 61 -11.40 -13.53 14.57
CA LYS A 61 -12.67 -14.26 14.66
C LYS A 61 -13.58 -13.82 13.53
N PRO A 62 -13.94 -14.73 12.60
CA PRO A 62 -14.87 -14.40 11.52
C PRO A 62 -16.20 -13.97 12.14
N THR A 63 -16.49 -12.68 12.06
CA THR A 63 -17.82 -12.20 12.44
C THR A 63 -18.81 -12.72 11.40
N SER A 64 -19.85 -13.41 11.86
CA SER A 64 -20.92 -13.98 11.03
C SER A 64 -21.71 -12.96 10.19
N ASN A 65 -21.26 -11.71 10.13
CA ASN A 65 -21.91 -10.57 9.50
C ASN A 65 -21.01 -9.77 8.55
N LEU A 66 -20.06 -10.43 7.88
CA LEU A 66 -19.27 -9.77 6.84
C LEU A 66 -20.16 -9.28 5.70
N ARG A 67 -19.94 -8.06 5.25
CA ARG A 67 -20.65 -7.49 4.11
C ARG A 67 -20.36 -8.31 2.83
N SER A 68 -19.11 -8.75 2.65
CA SER A 68 -18.68 -9.60 1.56
C SER A 68 -19.45 -10.92 1.48
N ALA A 69 -19.84 -11.49 2.61
CA ALA A 69 -20.61 -12.74 2.64
C ALA A 69 -21.96 -12.63 1.92
N ARG A 70 -22.60 -11.45 1.96
CA ARG A 70 -23.88 -11.21 1.23
C ARG A 70 -23.71 -11.23 -0.29
N TRP A 71 -22.49 -11.09 -0.79
CA TRP A 71 -22.17 -11.12 -2.21
C TRP A 71 -21.68 -12.50 -2.64
N LEU A 72 -20.85 -13.14 -1.82
CA LEU A 72 -20.13 -14.34 -2.20
C LEU A 72 -20.75 -15.63 -1.66
N ASN A 73 -21.59 -15.52 -0.62
CA ASN A 73 -22.22 -16.69 0.03
C ASN A 73 -23.66 -16.39 0.48
N ASP A 74 -24.44 -15.74 -0.39
CA ASP A 74 -25.86 -15.46 -0.12
C ASP A 74 -26.69 -16.74 -0.37
N PRO A 75 -27.33 -17.32 0.65
CA PRO A 75 -28.12 -18.54 0.49
C PRO A 75 -29.36 -18.34 -0.38
N ASP A 76 -29.87 -17.10 -0.43
CA ASP A 76 -31.10 -16.76 -1.17
C ASP A 76 -30.81 -16.41 -2.64
N LYS A 77 -29.55 -16.04 -2.95
CA LYS A 77 -29.14 -15.56 -4.28
C LYS A 77 -27.93 -16.34 -4.85
N LYS A 78 -27.98 -17.66 -4.75
CA LYS A 78 -26.86 -18.55 -5.15
C LYS A 78 -26.31 -18.31 -6.56
N ALA A 79 -27.20 -18.04 -7.53
CA ALA A 79 -26.79 -17.78 -8.91
C ALA A 79 -25.98 -16.49 -9.03
N MET A 80 -26.35 -15.43 -8.29
CA MET A 80 -25.62 -14.18 -8.27
C MET A 80 -24.28 -14.33 -7.55
N SER A 81 -24.26 -15.04 -6.42
CA SER A 81 -23.02 -15.34 -5.70
C SER A 81 -22.03 -16.12 -6.57
N ALA A 82 -22.51 -17.10 -7.33
CA ALA A 82 -21.67 -17.83 -8.29
C ALA A 82 -21.09 -16.92 -9.37
N LEU A 83 -21.90 -16.01 -9.94
CA LEU A 83 -21.47 -15.04 -10.93
C LEU A 83 -20.38 -14.11 -10.39
N TYR A 84 -20.54 -13.59 -9.18
CA TYR A 84 -19.55 -12.74 -8.54
C TYR A 84 -18.25 -13.52 -8.24
N MET A 85 -18.36 -14.73 -7.72
CA MET A 85 -17.19 -15.59 -7.49
C MET A 85 -16.38 -15.79 -8.77
N ASP A 86 -17.02 -16.14 -9.88
CA ASP A 86 -16.34 -16.40 -11.15
C ASP A 86 -15.51 -15.20 -11.63
N ARG A 87 -15.93 -13.97 -11.30
CA ARG A 87 -15.15 -12.76 -11.60
C ARG A 87 -13.85 -12.68 -10.80
N TYR A 88 -13.88 -13.06 -9.53
CA TYR A 88 -12.70 -13.03 -8.66
C TYR A 88 -11.75 -14.22 -8.89
N LEU A 89 -12.23 -15.35 -9.44
CA LEU A 89 -11.36 -16.45 -9.85
C LEU A 89 -10.35 -16.04 -10.93
N ASN A 90 -10.74 -15.11 -11.83
CA ASN A 90 -9.84 -14.56 -12.84
C ASN A 90 -8.73 -13.70 -12.22
N TYR A 91 -8.89 -13.25 -10.98
CA TYR A 91 -7.89 -12.51 -10.22
C TYR A 91 -6.91 -13.42 -9.47
N GLY A 92 -7.08 -14.73 -9.54
CA GLY A 92 -6.23 -15.72 -8.90
C GLY A 92 -6.65 -16.08 -7.47
N LEU A 93 -7.84 -15.67 -7.04
CA LEU A 93 -8.45 -16.15 -5.80
C LEU A 93 -9.11 -17.49 -6.04
N THR A 94 -9.10 -18.38 -5.05
CA THR A 94 -9.79 -19.67 -5.15
C THR A 94 -11.22 -19.57 -4.60
N ARG A 95 -12.08 -20.51 -5.02
CA ARG A 95 -13.46 -20.58 -4.52
C ARG A 95 -13.48 -20.83 -3.01
N GLU A 96 -12.61 -21.68 -2.51
CA GLU A 96 -12.45 -22.00 -1.10
C GLU A 96 -12.04 -20.77 -0.30
N GLU A 97 -11.14 -19.95 -0.85
CA GLU A 97 -10.70 -18.69 -0.21
C GLU A 97 -11.84 -17.69 -0.14
N LEU A 98 -12.62 -17.51 -1.21
CA LEU A 98 -13.78 -16.61 -1.25
C LEU A 98 -14.91 -17.05 -0.32
N MET A 99 -15.06 -18.34 -0.08
CA MET A 99 -16.08 -18.92 0.83
C MET A 99 -15.57 -19.09 2.27
N SER A 100 -14.33 -18.77 2.57
CA SER A 100 -13.69 -19.03 3.88
C SER A 100 -14.11 -18.06 4.99
N ASN A 101 -15.03 -17.13 4.74
CA ASN A 101 -15.42 -16.04 5.64
C ASN A 101 -14.23 -15.11 6.03
N LYS A 102 -13.18 -15.07 5.23
CA LYS A 102 -12.15 -14.05 5.38
C LYS A 102 -12.70 -12.69 4.98
N PRO A 103 -12.40 -11.64 5.74
CA PRO A 103 -12.81 -10.29 5.34
C PRO A 103 -12.12 -9.85 4.05
N ILE A 104 -12.85 -9.13 3.22
CA ILE A 104 -12.30 -8.49 2.01
C ILE A 104 -11.95 -7.07 2.33
N ILE A 105 -10.65 -6.75 2.24
CA ILE A 105 -10.11 -5.43 2.51
C ILE A 105 -9.72 -4.76 1.20
N GLY A 106 -10.35 -3.63 0.92
CA GLY A 106 -10.01 -2.78 -0.21
C GLY A 106 -8.72 -2.01 0.06
N ILE A 107 -7.87 -1.84 -0.96
CA ILE A 107 -6.73 -0.93 -0.94
C ILE A 107 -7.06 0.19 -1.92
N ALA A 108 -7.49 1.32 -1.39
CA ALA A 108 -7.78 2.52 -2.19
C ALA A 108 -6.46 3.25 -2.47
N ASN A 109 -5.87 2.99 -3.65
CA ASN A 109 -4.55 3.47 -4.00
C ASN A 109 -4.63 4.79 -4.78
N SER A 110 -4.08 5.86 -4.22
CA SER A 110 -3.96 7.17 -4.88
C SER A 110 -2.67 7.33 -5.70
N GLY A 111 -1.86 6.28 -5.80
CA GLY A 111 -0.62 6.28 -6.56
C GLY A 111 -0.86 6.48 -8.05
N SER A 112 -0.14 7.43 -8.64
CA SER A 112 -0.24 7.76 -10.06
C SER A 112 0.96 8.61 -10.49
N ASP A 113 1.41 8.45 -11.73
CA ASP A 113 2.40 9.33 -12.35
C ASP A 113 1.85 10.76 -12.55
N LEU A 114 0.52 10.93 -12.58
CA LEU A 114 -0.13 12.24 -12.62
C LEU A 114 -0.08 12.97 -11.27
N ALA A 115 0.17 12.26 -10.18
CA ALA A 115 0.26 12.78 -8.83
C ALA A 115 1.61 12.39 -8.21
N PRO A 116 2.72 13.10 -8.54
CA PRO A 116 4.08 12.72 -8.10
C PRO A 116 4.23 12.56 -6.59
N CYS A 117 3.47 13.30 -5.78
CA CYS A 117 3.45 13.15 -4.32
C CYS A 117 3.06 11.75 -3.87
N ASN A 118 2.21 11.06 -4.65
CA ASN A 118 1.66 9.75 -4.31
C ASN A 118 2.27 8.62 -5.14
N ARG A 119 3.31 8.90 -5.93
CA ARG A 119 3.86 7.91 -6.88
C ARG A 119 4.35 6.65 -6.20
N TYR A 120 4.98 6.77 -5.03
CA TYR A 120 5.50 5.63 -4.29
C TYR A 120 4.42 4.67 -3.80
N HIS A 121 3.17 5.11 -3.71
CA HIS A 121 2.04 4.24 -3.34
C HIS A 121 1.88 3.04 -4.29
N LEU A 122 2.31 3.16 -5.55
CA LEU A 122 2.31 2.04 -6.50
C LEU A 122 3.19 0.86 -6.01
N GLU A 123 4.29 1.16 -5.31
CA GLU A 123 5.15 0.15 -4.71
C GLU A 123 4.70 -0.23 -3.30
N LEU A 124 4.30 0.75 -2.49
CA LEU A 124 3.83 0.51 -1.12
C LEU A 124 2.57 -0.36 -1.07
N ALA A 125 1.69 -0.27 -2.08
CA ALA A 125 0.49 -1.11 -2.16
C ALA A 125 0.81 -2.60 -2.12
N LYS A 126 1.96 -3.03 -2.62
CA LYS A 126 2.42 -4.43 -2.54
C LYS A 126 2.63 -4.85 -1.09
N ARG A 127 3.25 -3.99 -0.27
CA ARG A 127 3.47 -4.23 1.17
C ARG A 127 2.18 -4.22 1.96
N VAL A 128 1.29 -3.27 1.65
CA VAL A 128 -0.06 -3.24 2.26
C VAL A 128 -0.80 -4.53 1.97
N ARG A 129 -0.76 -5.01 0.72
CA ARG A 129 -1.36 -6.30 0.32
C ARG A 129 -0.78 -7.48 1.09
N GLU A 130 0.55 -7.53 1.24
CA GLU A 130 1.22 -8.57 2.04
C GLU A 130 0.77 -8.53 3.49
N GLY A 131 0.69 -7.35 4.11
CA GLY A 131 0.21 -7.15 5.48
C GLY A 131 -1.23 -7.63 5.67
N ILE A 132 -2.14 -7.25 4.77
CA ILE A 132 -3.55 -7.69 4.81
C ILE A 132 -3.65 -9.22 4.71
N ARG A 133 -2.90 -9.84 3.80
CA ARG A 133 -2.86 -11.30 3.64
C ARG A 133 -2.28 -12.01 4.86
N SER A 134 -1.23 -11.45 5.45
CA SER A 134 -0.63 -11.97 6.68
C SER A 134 -1.59 -11.91 7.87
N ALA A 135 -2.48 -10.91 7.90
CA ALA A 135 -3.56 -10.81 8.89
C ALA A 135 -4.74 -11.74 8.60
N GLY A 136 -4.67 -12.59 7.57
CA GLY A 136 -5.70 -13.59 7.25
C GLY A 136 -6.89 -13.03 6.46
N ALA A 137 -6.74 -11.87 5.80
CA ALA A 137 -7.77 -11.24 4.99
C ALA A 137 -7.47 -11.33 3.48
N ILE A 138 -8.45 -11.06 2.65
CA ILE A 138 -8.34 -10.95 1.19
C ILE A 138 -8.11 -9.48 0.83
N ALA A 139 -7.04 -9.19 0.10
CA ALA A 139 -6.69 -7.84 -0.32
C ALA A 139 -7.09 -7.60 -1.77
N ILE A 140 -7.89 -6.56 -2.01
CA ILE A 140 -8.30 -6.12 -3.37
C ILE A 140 -7.92 -4.65 -3.53
N GLU A 141 -6.98 -4.39 -4.44
CA GLU A 141 -6.52 -3.04 -4.76
C GLU A 141 -7.34 -2.43 -5.89
N PHE A 142 -7.64 -1.15 -5.75
CA PHE A 142 -8.29 -0.36 -6.78
C PHE A 142 -7.76 1.08 -6.77
N PRO A 143 -7.69 1.75 -7.94
CA PRO A 143 -7.21 3.12 -8.03
C PRO A 143 -8.26 4.10 -7.51
N THR A 144 -7.80 5.18 -6.89
CA THR A 144 -8.61 6.37 -6.65
C THR A 144 -8.34 7.41 -7.73
N HIS A 145 -9.17 8.46 -7.80
CA HIS A 145 -8.99 9.54 -8.77
C HIS A 145 -7.68 10.30 -8.47
N PRO A 146 -6.73 10.38 -9.43
CA PRO A 146 -5.45 11.03 -9.22
C PRO A 146 -5.61 12.55 -9.27
N ILE A 147 -5.49 13.21 -8.12
CA ILE A 147 -5.55 14.67 -8.00
C ILE A 147 -4.37 15.22 -7.23
N GLN A 148 -3.85 16.34 -7.70
CA GLN A 148 -2.88 17.17 -6.98
C GLN A 148 -3.04 18.63 -7.43
N GLU A 149 -2.54 19.57 -6.64
CA GLU A 149 -2.65 21.00 -6.94
C GLU A 149 -1.56 21.48 -7.91
N SER A 150 -0.31 21.02 -7.70
CA SER A 150 0.87 21.63 -8.34
C SER A 150 0.99 21.46 -9.85
N SER A 151 0.42 20.40 -10.42
CA SER A 151 0.56 20.10 -11.87
C SER A 151 -0.78 20.10 -12.59
N ARG A 152 -1.79 20.75 -12.03
CA ARG A 152 -3.13 20.78 -12.55
C ARG A 152 -3.65 22.21 -12.74
N ARG A 153 -4.46 22.41 -13.76
CA ARG A 153 -5.12 23.68 -14.04
C ARG A 153 -6.62 23.50 -14.30
N PRO A 154 -7.47 24.44 -13.86
CA PRO A 154 -7.12 25.68 -13.13
C PRO A 154 -6.80 25.43 -11.65
N THR A 155 -7.43 24.46 -10.97
CA THR A 155 -7.21 24.06 -9.58
C THR A 155 -7.82 22.70 -9.31
N ALA A 156 -7.28 21.96 -8.34
CA ALA A 156 -7.81 20.67 -7.92
C ALA A 156 -8.90 20.80 -6.82
N THR A 157 -9.24 22.00 -6.37
CA THR A 157 -10.17 22.19 -5.24
C THR A 157 -11.55 21.62 -5.52
N LEU A 158 -12.12 21.83 -6.71
CA LEU A 158 -13.41 21.27 -7.09
C LEU A 158 -13.33 19.76 -7.35
N ASP A 159 -12.22 19.31 -7.91
CA ASP A 159 -12.00 17.89 -8.23
C ASP A 159 -11.82 17.02 -6.97
N ARG A 160 -11.48 17.61 -5.84
CA ARG A 160 -11.49 16.91 -4.54
C ARG A 160 -12.87 16.32 -4.26
N ASN A 161 -13.96 17.06 -4.55
CA ASN A 161 -15.31 16.55 -4.36
C ASN A 161 -15.66 15.42 -5.33
N LEU A 162 -15.15 15.48 -6.56
CA LEU A 162 -15.31 14.38 -7.51
C LEU A 162 -14.57 13.14 -7.05
N SER A 163 -13.33 13.29 -6.59
CA SER A 163 -12.55 12.19 -6.00
C SER A 163 -13.25 11.57 -4.79
N TYR A 164 -13.79 12.41 -3.90
CA TYR A 164 -14.58 11.95 -2.76
C TYR A 164 -15.80 11.12 -3.22
N LEU A 165 -16.60 11.64 -4.16
CA LEU A 165 -17.81 10.96 -4.64
C LEU A 165 -17.50 9.64 -5.32
N THR A 166 -16.45 9.59 -6.16
CA THR A 166 -16.04 8.35 -6.83
C THR A 166 -15.60 7.29 -5.82
N LEU A 167 -14.89 7.68 -4.77
CA LEU A 167 -14.46 6.75 -3.73
C LEU A 167 -15.65 6.25 -2.90
N VAL A 168 -16.61 7.12 -2.55
CA VAL A 168 -17.86 6.71 -1.87
C VAL A 168 -18.59 5.66 -2.71
N GLU A 169 -18.73 5.89 -4.02
CA GLU A 169 -19.37 4.95 -4.95
C GLU A 169 -18.66 3.60 -4.95
N MET A 170 -17.33 3.57 -5.02
CA MET A 170 -16.54 2.35 -4.98
C MET A 170 -16.73 1.59 -3.67
N LEU A 171 -16.67 2.29 -2.54
CA LEU A 171 -16.84 1.68 -1.22
C LEU A 171 -18.27 1.18 -0.99
N TYR A 172 -19.24 1.82 -1.60
CA TYR A 172 -20.65 1.40 -1.53
C TYR A 172 -20.96 0.23 -2.46
N ALA A 173 -20.46 0.27 -3.69
CA ALA A 173 -20.84 -0.68 -4.74
C ALA A 173 -20.14 -2.04 -4.63
N TYR A 174 -18.94 -2.11 -4.03
CA TYR A 174 -18.15 -3.34 -3.95
C TYR A 174 -18.19 -3.97 -2.55
N PRO A 175 -18.00 -5.30 -2.45
CA PRO A 175 -18.17 -6.07 -1.22
C PRO A 175 -16.97 -5.95 -0.26
N PHE A 176 -16.56 -4.74 0.07
CA PHE A 176 -15.50 -4.52 1.04
C PHE A 176 -16.04 -4.56 2.46
N ASP A 177 -15.34 -5.28 3.34
CA ASP A 177 -15.59 -5.32 4.78
C ASP A 177 -14.79 -4.24 5.52
N GLY A 178 -13.72 -3.77 4.89
CA GLY A 178 -12.90 -2.66 5.35
C GLY A 178 -12.09 -2.09 4.19
N VAL A 179 -11.43 -0.97 4.43
CA VAL A 179 -10.58 -0.31 3.44
C VAL A 179 -9.33 0.28 4.07
N VAL A 180 -8.22 0.15 3.37
CA VAL A 180 -6.97 0.88 3.62
C VAL A 180 -6.90 2.00 2.60
N LEU A 181 -6.83 3.25 3.08
CA LEU A 181 -6.70 4.44 2.25
C LEU A 181 -5.22 4.80 2.14
N MET A 182 -4.66 4.76 0.93
CA MET A 182 -3.30 5.21 0.66
C MET A 182 -3.35 6.63 0.16
N THR A 183 -2.92 7.57 0.99
CA THR A 183 -3.01 9.01 0.75
C THR A 183 -1.63 9.67 0.96
N GLY A 184 -1.39 10.84 0.45
CA GLY A 184 -0.09 11.51 0.60
C GLY A 184 -0.04 12.91 -0.01
N CYS A 185 -1.19 13.55 -0.18
CA CYS A 185 -1.28 14.86 -0.84
C CYS A 185 -2.39 15.70 -0.21
N ASP A 186 -2.26 17.01 -0.29
CA ASP A 186 -3.20 17.99 0.25
C ASP A 186 -4.63 17.90 -0.34
N LYS A 187 -4.80 17.20 -1.45
CA LYS A 187 -6.11 16.95 -2.08
C LYS A 187 -6.59 15.51 -1.91
N THR A 188 -5.71 14.52 -2.01
CA THR A 188 -6.10 13.10 -1.88
C THR A 188 -6.45 12.75 -0.44
N THR A 189 -5.68 13.23 0.54
CA THR A 189 -5.91 12.93 1.96
C THR A 189 -7.30 13.39 2.41
N PRO A 190 -7.72 14.67 2.25
CA PRO A 190 -9.05 15.08 2.67
C PRO A 190 -10.16 14.43 1.85
N ALA A 191 -9.97 14.16 0.55
CA ALA A 191 -10.97 13.46 -0.25
C ALA A 191 -11.22 12.05 0.26
N CYS A 192 -10.17 11.30 0.56
CA CYS A 192 -10.25 9.94 1.09
C CYS A 192 -10.86 9.91 2.50
N LEU A 193 -10.48 10.85 3.37
CA LEU A 193 -11.05 10.96 4.72
C LEU A 193 -12.55 11.31 4.68
N MET A 194 -12.97 12.20 3.79
CA MET A 194 -14.39 12.53 3.59
C MET A 194 -15.17 11.30 3.13
N ALA A 195 -14.61 10.49 2.22
CA ALA A 195 -15.25 9.26 1.77
C ALA A 195 -15.36 8.24 2.90
N ALA A 196 -14.32 8.07 3.68
CA ALA A 196 -14.31 7.19 4.86
C ALA A 196 -15.34 7.61 5.89
N ALA A 197 -15.45 8.91 6.19
CA ALA A 197 -16.43 9.45 7.13
C ALA A 197 -17.89 9.29 6.65
N THR A 198 -18.10 9.25 5.33
CA THR A 198 -19.44 9.02 4.75
C THR A 198 -19.83 7.55 4.83
N MET A 199 -18.86 6.64 4.74
CA MET A 199 -19.07 5.19 4.77
C MET A 199 -18.88 4.66 6.19
N VAL A 200 -19.91 3.98 6.72
CA VAL A 200 -19.83 3.30 8.03
C VAL A 200 -19.11 1.96 7.82
N SER A 201 -17.81 2.01 7.56
CA SER A 201 -16.96 0.84 7.34
C SER A 201 -15.69 0.93 8.19
N SER A 202 -15.07 -0.19 8.47
CA SER A 202 -13.75 -0.19 9.11
C SER A 202 -12.71 0.40 8.16
N VAL A 203 -12.03 1.44 8.58
CA VAL A 203 -11.07 2.20 7.75
C VAL A 203 -9.73 2.28 8.44
N ALA A 204 -8.68 1.99 7.70
CA ALA A 204 -7.30 2.31 8.07
C ALA A 204 -6.71 3.31 7.06
N VAL A 205 -5.98 4.30 7.55
CA VAL A 205 -5.31 5.30 6.71
C VAL A 205 -3.81 5.08 6.76
N VAL A 206 -3.18 5.03 5.60
CA VAL A 206 -1.73 5.06 5.42
C VAL A 206 -1.40 6.36 4.73
N ASP A 207 -0.67 7.22 5.41
CA ASP A 207 -0.21 8.53 4.95
C ASP A 207 1.32 8.59 5.07
N GLU A 208 2.00 9.26 4.13
CA GLU A 208 3.45 9.46 4.15
C GLU A 208 3.84 10.77 4.81
#